data_b558eae61ce7e07327a8e01aba160eb0
#
_entry.id   b558eae61ce7e07327a8e01aba160eb0
#
_cell.length_a   1.000
_cell.length_b   1.000
_cell.length_c   1.000
_cell.angle_alpha   90.00
_cell.angle_beta   90.00
_cell.angle_gamma   90.00
#
_symmetry.space_group_name_H-M   'P 1'
#
loop_
_entity.id
_entity.type
_entity.pdbx_description
1 polymer ?
#
loop_
_entity_poly.entity_id
_entity_poly.type
_entity_poly.pdbx_seq_one_letter_code
_entity_poly.pdbx_strand_id
1 'polypeptide(L)'
;MENTLQIQVIYFAKLRDLIGLDREIFSMEEGNNPSDVLASIKKKHNIDIGTNFKIAVNDEFSQWDIKLNNGDRLVFIPLVTGG
;
A
#
# COMPACT_ATOMS: atom_id res chain seq x y z
N MET A 1 5.61 5.86 24.65
CA MET A 1 4.43 5.74 23.79
C MET A 1 4.86 5.53 22.37
N GLU A 2 4.31 4.54 21.76
CA GLU A 2 4.66 4.25 20.38
C GLU A 2 3.86 5.14 19.44
N ASN A 3 4.56 5.74 18.49
CA ASN A 3 3.94 6.54 17.46
C ASN A 3 3.65 5.64 16.28
N THR A 4 2.50 5.01 16.30
CA THR A 4 2.08 4.15 15.20
C THR A 4 1.03 4.84 14.35
N LEU A 5 1.06 4.50 13.08
CA LEU A 5 0.10 5.00 12.10
C LEU A 5 -0.79 3.86 11.68
N GLN A 6 -2.08 4.12 11.56
CA GLN A 6 -3.02 3.15 10.99
C GLN A 6 -3.21 3.54 9.53
N ILE A 7 -2.75 2.68 8.64
CA ILE A 7 -2.84 2.93 7.20
C ILE A 7 -3.85 1.97 6.61
N GLN A 8 -4.85 2.51 5.95
CA GLN A 8 -5.84 1.69 5.26
C GLN A 8 -5.34 1.43 3.85
N VAL A 9 -5.14 0.16 3.53
CA VAL A 9 -4.66 -0.26 2.21
C VAL A 9 -5.83 -0.84 1.44
N ILE A 10 -6.01 -0.40 0.21
CA ILE A 10 -7.09 -0.87 -0.65
C ILE A 10 -6.50 -1.60 -1.84
N TYR A 11 -7.01 -2.79 -2.10
CA TYR A 11 -6.52 -3.65 -3.16
C TYR A 11 -7.51 -3.71 -4.32
N PHE A 12 -6.98 -3.62 -5.53
CA PHE A 12 -7.78 -3.72 -6.75
C PHE A 12 -7.30 -4.84 -7.64
N ALA A 13 -8.20 -5.34 -8.47
CA ALA A 13 -7.90 -6.23 -9.57
C ALA A 13 -7.03 -7.42 -9.15
N LYS A 14 -5.94 -7.66 -9.84
CA LYS A 14 -5.07 -8.80 -9.58
C LYS A 14 -4.54 -8.84 -8.15
N LEU A 15 -4.25 -7.69 -7.58
CA LEU A 15 -3.72 -7.64 -6.23
C LEU A 15 -4.78 -8.10 -5.23
N ARG A 16 -6.02 -7.68 -5.42
CA ARG A 16 -7.14 -8.15 -4.61
C ARG A 16 -7.31 -9.66 -4.74
N ASP A 17 -7.23 -10.18 -5.96
CA ASP A 17 -7.38 -11.61 -6.19
C ASP A 17 -6.24 -12.39 -5.56
N LEU A 18 -5.03 -11.87 -5.65
CA LEU A 18 -3.84 -12.54 -5.11
C LEU A 18 -3.86 -12.58 -3.58
N ILE A 19 -4.26 -11.49 -2.97
CA ILE A 19 -4.27 -11.35 -1.51
C ILE A 19 -5.54 -11.94 -0.90
N GLY A 20 -6.64 -11.85 -1.62
CA GLY A 20 -7.93 -12.37 -1.16
C GLY A 20 -8.71 -11.41 -0.28
N LEU A 21 -8.32 -10.15 -0.26
CA LEU A 21 -8.98 -9.11 0.54
C LEU A 21 -9.19 -7.87 -0.31
N ASP A 22 -10.25 -7.12 -0.01
CA ASP A 22 -10.50 -5.84 -0.64
C ASP A 22 -9.67 -4.74 -0.01
N ARG A 23 -9.46 -4.83 1.28
CA ARG A 23 -8.74 -3.81 2.05
C ARG A 23 -8.14 -4.43 3.29
N GLU A 24 -7.20 -3.70 3.85
CA GLU A 24 -6.50 -4.17 5.01
C GLU A 24 -5.94 -2.97 5.76
N ILE A 25 -5.83 -3.07 7.09
CA ILE A 25 -5.23 -2.01 7.88
C ILE A 25 -3.86 -2.48 8.35
N PHE A 26 -2.85 -1.65 8.10
CA PHE A 26 -1.50 -1.88 8.57
C PHE A 26 -1.12 -0.88 9.65
N SER A 27 -0.55 -1.37 10.74
CA SER A 27 0.05 -0.51 11.74
C SER A 27 1.49 -0.27 11.34
N MET A 28 1.82 0.97 11.06
CA MET A 28 3.15 1.35 10.61
C MET A 28 3.76 2.31 11.62
N GLU A 29 5.08 2.41 11.61
CA GLU A 29 5.76 3.38 12.45
C GLU A 29 5.72 4.76 11.82
N GLU A 30 5.72 5.78 12.67
CA GLU A 30 5.81 7.16 12.20
C GLU A 30 7.06 7.33 11.36
N GLY A 31 6.92 8.03 10.23
CA GLY A 31 8.03 8.22 9.30
C GLY A 31 8.06 7.22 8.16
N ASN A 32 7.27 6.15 8.24
CA ASN A 32 7.20 5.18 7.17
C ASN A 32 6.55 5.78 5.92
N ASN A 33 6.87 5.21 4.78
CA ASN A 33 6.38 5.66 3.49
C ASN A 33 5.66 4.52 2.76
N PRO A 34 5.06 4.78 1.59
CA PRO A 34 4.39 3.73 0.84
C PRO A 34 5.26 2.52 0.49
N SER A 35 6.55 2.74 0.26
CA SER A 35 7.46 1.62 -0.01
C SER A 35 7.55 0.67 1.20
N ASP A 36 7.52 1.23 2.40
CA ASP A 36 7.54 0.43 3.62
C ASP A 36 6.26 -0.38 3.76
N VAL A 37 5.13 0.21 3.37
CA VAL A 37 3.85 -0.51 3.38
C VAL A 37 3.88 -1.66 2.41
N LEU A 38 4.38 -1.44 1.20
CA LEU A 38 4.50 -2.50 0.20
C LEU A 38 5.36 -3.65 0.71
N ALA A 39 6.47 -3.34 1.34
CA ALA A 39 7.33 -4.36 1.92
C ALA A 39 6.59 -5.17 2.99
N SER A 40 5.78 -4.52 3.79
CA SER A 40 4.96 -5.19 4.82
C SER A 40 3.92 -6.11 4.20
N ILE A 41 3.30 -5.68 3.10
CA ILE A 41 2.32 -6.49 2.38
C ILE A 41 2.97 -7.76 1.85
N LYS A 42 4.12 -7.62 1.20
CA LYS A 42 4.85 -8.77 0.66
C LYS A 42 5.21 -9.76 1.74
N LYS A 43 5.66 -9.25 2.87
CA LYS A 43 6.08 -10.09 3.99
C LYS A 43 4.89 -10.81 4.62
N LYS A 44 3.81 -10.07 4.87
CA LYS A 44 2.64 -10.61 5.55
C LYS A 44 1.96 -11.70 4.73
N HIS A 45 1.84 -11.50 3.45
CA HIS A 45 1.13 -12.43 2.57
C HIS A 45 2.06 -13.39 1.84
N ASN A 46 3.35 -13.25 2.06
CA ASN A 46 4.37 -14.08 1.42
C ASN A 46 4.20 -14.12 -0.10
N ILE A 47 4.06 -12.94 -0.69
CA ILE A 47 3.89 -12.80 -2.13
C ILE A 47 5.00 -11.94 -2.72
N ASP A 48 5.28 -12.18 -3.98
CA ASP A 48 6.25 -11.39 -4.72
C ASP A 48 5.51 -10.66 -5.84
N ILE A 49 5.10 -9.44 -5.51
CA ILE A 49 4.46 -8.57 -6.48
C ILE A 49 5.45 -7.45 -6.80
N GLY A 50 5.90 -7.32 -7.96
CA GLY A 50 6.87 -6.28 -8.29
C GLY A 50 6.47 -4.89 -7.81
N THR A 51 7.12 -3.88 -8.34
CA THR A 51 6.85 -2.48 -7.99
C THR A 51 6.13 -1.74 -9.12
N ASN A 52 5.52 -2.49 -10.02
CA ASN A 52 4.91 -1.93 -11.22
C ASN A 52 3.50 -1.42 -10.94
N PHE A 53 3.41 -0.53 -9.95
CA PHE A 53 2.16 0.08 -9.53
C PHE A 53 2.34 1.58 -9.42
N LYS A 54 1.26 2.30 -9.69
CA LYS A 54 1.15 3.66 -9.23
C LYS A 54 0.43 3.63 -7.90
N ILE A 55 0.67 4.63 -7.09
CA ILE A 55 -0.01 4.72 -5.80
C ILE A 55 -0.79 6.01 -5.69
N ALA A 56 -1.87 5.93 -4.94
CA ALA A 56 -2.63 7.11 -4.56
C ALA A 56 -2.77 7.11 -3.05
N VAL A 57 -2.61 8.28 -2.47
CA VAL A 57 -2.80 8.49 -1.03
C VAL A 57 -3.94 9.48 -0.88
N ASN A 58 -5.00 9.06 -0.22
CA ASN A 58 -6.20 9.89 -0.02
C ASN A 58 -6.74 10.45 -1.35
N ASP A 59 -6.81 9.56 -2.35
CA ASP A 59 -7.37 9.84 -3.67
C ASP A 59 -6.50 10.73 -4.57
N GLU A 60 -5.24 10.94 -4.20
CA GLU A 60 -4.30 11.71 -5.03
C GLU A 60 -3.09 10.85 -5.37
N PHE A 61 -2.65 10.89 -6.62
CA PHE A 61 -1.42 10.20 -7.01
C PHE A 61 -0.25 10.71 -6.19
N SER A 62 0.61 9.82 -5.79
CA SER A 62 1.69 10.15 -4.87
C SER A 62 2.99 9.45 -5.25
N GLN A 63 4.06 9.94 -4.66
CA GLN A 63 5.38 9.31 -4.76
C GLN A 63 5.51 8.21 -3.71
N TRP A 64 6.46 7.31 -3.95
CA TRP A 64 6.70 6.18 -3.06
C TRP A 64 7.43 6.55 -1.77
N ASP A 65 8.06 7.69 -1.74
CA ASP A 65 8.92 8.12 -0.64
C ASP A 65 8.33 9.22 0.26
N ILE A 66 7.04 9.48 0.12
CA ILE A 66 6.38 10.48 0.97
C ILE A 66 6.16 9.92 2.37
N LYS A 67 6.08 10.80 3.36
CA LYS A 67 5.69 10.42 4.71
C LYS A 67 4.19 10.18 4.77
N LEU A 68 3.81 9.05 5.35
CA LEU A 68 2.40 8.77 5.58
C LEU A 68 1.97 9.33 6.93
N ASN A 69 0.68 9.62 7.03
CA ASN A 69 0.06 10.11 8.25
C ASN A 69 -0.97 9.12 8.75
N ASN A 70 -1.26 9.19 10.03
CA ASN A 70 -2.27 8.32 10.61
C ASN A 70 -3.61 8.50 9.92
N GLY A 71 -4.24 7.39 9.56
CA GLY A 71 -5.53 7.40 8.89
C GLY A 71 -5.46 7.52 7.38
N ASP A 72 -4.27 7.60 6.81
CA ASP A 72 -4.13 7.70 5.36
C ASP A 72 -4.68 6.45 4.68
N ARG A 73 -5.24 6.65 3.49
CA ARG A 73 -5.74 5.58 2.64
C ARG A 73 -4.81 5.43 1.46
N LEU A 74 -4.20 4.26 1.35
CA LEU A 74 -3.22 3.95 0.31
C LEU A 74 -3.81 2.96 -0.67
N VAL A 75 -3.74 3.29 -1.94
CA VAL A 75 -4.27 2.47 -3.02
C VAL A 75 -3.14 2.13 -3.98
N PHE A 76 -3.01 0.85 -4.30
CA PHE A 76 -2.06 0.40 -5.32
C PHE A 76 -2.81 0.19 -6.62
N ILE A 77 -2.42 0.94 -7.65
CA ILE A 77 -3.07 0.92 -8.95
C ILE A 77 -2.16 0.21 -9.94
N PRO A 78 -2.56 -0.98 -10.40
CA PRO A 78 -1.71 -1.70 -11.36
C PRO A 78 -1.56 -0.90 -12.64
N LEU A 79 -0.35 -0.91 -13.18
CA LEU A 79 -0.12 -0.31 -14.48
C LEU A 79 -0.51 -1.32 -15.54
N VAL A 80 -1.49 -0.97 -16.34
CA VAL A 80 -1.90 -1.81 -17.46
C VAL A 80 -0.99 -1.47 -18.62
N THR A 81 -0.08 -2.36 -18.91
CA THR A 81 0.67 -2.22 -20.15
C THR A 81 -0.27 -2.70 -21.23
N GLY A 82 -0.74 -1.77 -22.02
CA GLY A 82 -1.60 -2.10 -23.14
C GLY A 82 -0.85 -3.01 -24.09
N GLY A 83 -1.31 -4.15 -24.28
CA GLY A 83 -0.59 -5.00 -25.17
C GLY A 83 -1.22 -6.29 -25.33
#